data_bf15c26a1e6761eec2cf3956e8570e7b
#
_entry.id   bf15c26a1e6761eec2cf3956e8570e7b
#
_cell.length_a   1.000
_cell.length_b   1.000
_cell.length_c   1.000
_cell.angle_alpha   90.00
_cell.angle_beta   90.00
_cell.angle_gamma   90.00
#
_symmetry.space_group_name_H-M   'P 1'
#
loop_
_entity.id
_entity.type
_entity.pdbx_description
1 polymer ?
#
loop_
_entity_poly.entity_id
_entity_poly.type
_entity_poly.pdbx_seq_one_letter_code
_entity_poly.pdbx_strand_id
1 'polypeptide(L)'
;MALEAILFGGIGAISECADLDRAAWNSAFRAQGLDWDWSWDTYQRLLATRDDRSPVARYAAQQGCAVDVAAVERTQSHLFAAMLAEGLPLRPGVAAAIMAAAGRRLKLGLVSRSATEPVRAMLKATARARGGVGFDVAILRDDLLHLPPHPEAYQLALAQIGVLPSAALAVVDSAAAMQAAAAAGIGTLGFP
;
A
#
# COMPACT_ATOMS: atom_id res chain seq x y z
N MET A 1 8.74 -18.73 19.69
CA MET A 1 7.27 -18.57 19.70
C MET A 1 6.74 -18.95 18.33
N ALA A 2 5.52 -19.50 18.25
CA ALA A 2 4.91 -19.82 16.97
C ALA A 2 4.43 -18.55 16.28
N LEU A 3 4.51 -18.50 14.95
CA LEU A 3 3.95 -17.42 14.13
C LEU A 3 2.42 -17.51 14.19
N GLU A 4 1.74 -16.37 14.47
CA GLU A 4 0.29 -16.26 14.59
C GLU A 4 -0.32 -15.29 13.57
N ALA A 5 0.48 -14.32 13.05
CA ALA A 5 0.01 -13.35 12.09
C ALA A 5 1.04 -12.99 11.02
N ILE A 6 0.55 -12.64 9.81
CA ILE A 6 1.32 -12.00 8.75
C ILE A 6 0.66 -10.66 8.41
N LEU A 7 1.43 -9.56 8.50
CA LEU A 7 1.00 -8.21 8.17
C LEU A 7 1.69 -7.73 6.90
N PHE A 8 0.93 -7.40 5.86
CA PHE A 8 1.45 -6.85 4.62
C PHE A 8 1.53 -5.32 4.72
N GLY A 9 2.72 -4.76 4.55
CA GLY A 9 2.99 -3.33 4.70
C GLY A 9 2.92 -2.57 3.38
N GLY A 10 1.74 -2.49 2.80
CA GLY A 10 1.46 -1.79 1.56
C GLY A 10 0.88 -2.66 0.45
N ILE A 11 0.31 -2.01 -0.56
CA ILE A 11 -0.21 -2.71 -1.76
C ILE A 11 0.96 -3.38 -2.48
N GLY A 12 2.12 -2.71 -2.56
CA GLY A 12 3.31 -3.22 -3.21
C GLY A 12 3.89 -4.49 -2.58
N ALA A 13 3.62 -4.75 -1.30
CA ALA A 13 3.98 -6.02 -0.66
C ALA A 13 3.15 -7.21 -1.19
N ILE A 14 1.98 -6.95 -1.76
CA ILE A 14 1.05 -7.97 -2.27
C ILE A 14 1.11 -8.06 -3.79
N SER A 15 1.24 -6.93 -4.48
CA SER A 15 1.07 -6.80 -5.93
C SER A 15 2.17 -5.96 -6.56
N GLU A 16 2.62 -6.34 -7.74
CA GLU A 16 3.50 -5.53 -8.58
C GLU A 16 2.67 -4.51 -9.38
N CYS A 17 2.17 -3.49 -8.69
CA CYS A 17 1.25 -2.51 -9.26
C CYS A 17 1.87 -1.13 -9.52
N ALA A 18 3.19 -0.98 -9.44
CA ALA A 18 3.85 0.31 -9.61
C ALA A 18 3.64 0.91 -11.01
N ASP A 19 3.64 0.08 -12.07
CA ASP A 19 3.32 0.55 -13.42
C ASP A 19 1.85 0.98 -13.56
N LEU A 20 0.92 0.26 -12.91
CA LEU A 20 -0.49 0.65 -12.88
C LEU A 20 -0.70 1.96 -12.13
N ASP A 21 -0.02 2.14 -11.00
CA ASP A 21 -0.07 3.39 -10.23
C ASP A 21 0.46 4.57 -11.04
N ARG A 22 1.63 4.41 -11.70
CA ARG A 22 2.18 5.43 -12.60
C ARG A 22 1.24 5.74 -13.77
N ALA A 23 0.64 4.73 -14.39
CA ALA A 23 -0.32 4.91 -15.46
C ALA A 23 -1.59 5.67 -14.98
N ALA A 24 -2.03 5.41 -13.75
CA ALA A 24 -3.14 6.13 -13.13
C ALA A 24 -2.80 7.61 -12.91
N TRP A 25 -1.56 7.94 -12.45
CA TRP A 25 -1.08 9.31 -12.34
C TRP A 25 -1.11 10.02 -13.69
N ASN A 26 -0.53 9.44 -14.74
CA ASN A 26 -0.50 10.04 -16.08
C ASN A 26 -1.91 10.20 -16.67
N SER A 27 -2.81 9.29 -16.38
CA SER A 27 -4.22 9.40 -16.77
C SER A 27 -4.96 10.48 -16.00
N ALA A 28 -4.65 10.64 -14.69
CA ALA A 28 -5.22 11.72 -13.88
C ALA A 28 -4.76 13.09 -14.36
N PHE A 29 -3.49 13.25 -14.75
CA PHE A 29 -2.99 14.50 -15.32
C PHE A 29 -3.77 14.89 -16.56
N ARG A 30 -3.92 13.97 -17.52
CA ARG A 30 -4.71 14.19 -18.74
C ARG A 30 -6.17 14.55 -18.43
N ALA A 31 -6.80 13.84 -17.48
CA ALA A 31 -8.18 14.12 -17.09
C ALA A 31 -8.36 15.50 -16.43
N GLN A 32 -7.33 16.03 -15.81
CA GLN A 32 -7.30 17.38 -15.21
C GLN A 32 -6.75 18.46 -16.15
N GLY A 33 -6.53 18.13 -17.44
CA GLY A 33 -6.03 19.07 -18.42
C GLY A 33 -4.55 19.48 -18.24
N LEU A 34 -3.78 18.68 -17.52
CA LEU A 34 -2.34 18.88 -17.31
C LEU A 34 -1.54 18.15 -18.39
N ASP A 35 -0.61 18.86 -19.02
CA ASP A 35 0.32 18.28 -20.01
C ASP A 35 1.54 17.67 -19.29
N TRP A 36 1.27 16.77 -18.34
CA TRP A 36 2.29 16.08 -17.57
C TRP A 36 2.28 14.57 -17.89
N ASP A 37 3.48 14.02 -18.02
CA ASP A 37 3.68 12.57 -18.15
C ASP A 37 4.91 12.17 -17.33
N TRP A 38 4.69 11.39 -16.27
CA TRP A 38 5.78 10.89 -15.45
C TRP A 38 6.41 9.67 -16.11
N SER A 39 7.68 9.82 -16.49
CA SER A 39 8.54 8.69 -16.79
C SER A 39 8.71 7.80 -15.55
N TRP A 40 9.20 6.58 -15.75
CA TRP A 40 9.51 5.68 -14.63
C TRP A 40 10.47 6.33 -13.61
N ASP A 41 11.56 6.96 -14.10
CA ASP A 41 12.53 7.61 -13.23
C ASP A 41 11.94 8.79 -12.44
N THR A 42 11.08 9.59 -13.07
CA THR A 42 10.38 10.69 -12.38
C THR A 42 9.45 10.16 -11.29
N TYR A 43 8.67 9.13 -11.60
CA TYR A 43 7.78 8.46 -10.67
C TYR A 43 8.55 7.92 -9.46
N GLN A 44 9.58 7.09 -9.69
CA GLN A 44 10.38 6.53 -8.60
C GLN A 44 11.03 7.60 -7.73
N ARG A 45 11.63 8.63 -8.33
CA ARG A 45 12.26 9.74 -7.61
C ARG A 45 11.27 10.49 -6.72
N LEU A 46 10.06 10.76 -7.23
CA LEU A 46 9.03 11.44 -6.46
C LEU A 46 8.50 10.59 -5.29
N LEU A 47 8.39 9.27 -5.45
CA LEU A 47 7.97 8.37 -4.38
C LEU A 47 9.06 8.14 -3.32
N ALA A 48 10.33 8.13 -3.72
CA ALA A 48 11.46 7.94 -2.79
C ALA A 48 11.74 9.17 -1.91
N THR A 49 11.24 10.35 -2.31
CA THR A 49 11.50 11.60 -1.58
C THR A 49 10.75 11.61 -0.24
N ARG A 50 11.47 11.83 0.85
CA ARG A 50 10.92 12.02 2.19
C ARG A 50 10.50 13.49 2.36
N ASP A 51 9.26 13.78 2.12
CA ASP A 51 8.63 15.10 2.24
C ASP A 51 7.17 14.88 2.65
N ASP A 52 6.62 15.71 3.51
CA ASP A 52 5.23 15.63 3.97
C ASP A 52 4.22 15.96 2.85
N ARG A 53 4.68 16.63 1.80
CA ARG A 53 3.85 16.94 0.62
C ARG A 53 3.70 15.70 -0.26
N SER A 54 2.56 15.60 -0.90
CA SER A 54 2.32 14.54 -1.88
C SER A 54 3.24 14.64 -3.12
N PRO A 55 3.47 13.51 -3.84
CA PRO A 55 4.28 13.51 -5.05
C PRO A 55 3.83 14.55 -6.09
N VAL A 56 2.51 14.70 -6.29
CA VAL A 56 1.97 15.66 -7.25
C VAL A 56 2.17 17.10 -6.79
N ALA A 57 2.04 17.39 -5.49
CA ALA A 57 2.29 18.73 -4.95
C ALA A 57 3.76 19.15 -5.13
N ARG A 58 4.69 18.22 -4.91
CA ARG A 58 6.12 18.45 -5.16
C ARG A 58 6.42 18.70 -6.64
N TYR A 59 5.82 17.90 -7.52
CA TYR A 59 6.02 18.06 -8.96
C TYR A 59 5.45 19.37 -9.46
N ALA A 60 4.24 19.77 -9.02
CA ALA A 60 3.64 21.08 -9.33
C ALA A 60 4.55 22.24 -8.93
N ALA A 61 5.14 22.19 -7.74
CA ALA A 61 6.10 23.18 -7.27
C ALA A 61 7.37 23.23 -8.15
N GLN A 62 7.88 22.07 -8.61
CA GLN A 62 9.02 22.00 -9.53
C GLN A 62 8.70 22.59 -10.92
N GLN A 63 7.46 22.44 -11.38
CA GLN A 63 7.01 22.99 -12.67
C GLN A 63 6.57 24.46 -12.57
N GLY A 64 6.50 25.03 -11.36
CA GLY A 64 5.99 26.39 -11.15
C GLY A 64 4.51 26.55 -11.48
N CYS A 65 3.73 25.47 -11.44
CA CYS A 65 2.32 25.45 -11.81
C CYS A 65 1.42 25.41 -10.59
N ALA A 66 0.35 26.23 -10.59
CA ALA A 66 -0.73 26.12 -9.62
C ALA A 66 -1.73 25.07 -10.12
N VAL A 67 -1.96 24.01 -9.32
CA VAL A 67 -2.90 22.95 -9.64
C VAL A 67 -3.78 22.61 -8.43
N ASP A 68 -4.99 22.12 -8.66
CA ASP A 68 -5.80 21.51 -7.61
C ASP A 68 -5.25 20.11 -7.30
N VAL A 69 -4.28 20.06 -6.39
CA VAL A 69 -3.62 18.83 -5.94
C VAL A 69 -4.64 17.78 -5.50
N ALA A 70 -5.66 18.20 -4.74
CA ALA A 70 -6.66 17.29 -4.20
C ALA A 70 -7.55 16.69 -5.32
N ALA A 71 -7.87 17.46 -6.36
CA ALA A 71 -8.61 16.94 -7.52
C ALA A 71 -7.78 15.91 -8.30
N VAL A 72 -6.51 16.19 -8.53
CA VAL A 72 -5.58 15.24 -9.21
C VAL A 72 -5.46 13.96 -8.41
N GLU A 73 -5.26 14.03 -7.10
CA GLU A 73 -5.13 12.86 -6.22
C GLU A 73 -6.41 12.02 -6.17
N ARG A 74 -7.58 12.65 -6.08
CA ARG A 74 -8.86 11.94 -6.14
C ARG A 74 -9.03 11.21 -7.47
N THR A 75 -8.73 11.88 -8.57
CA THR A 75 -8.83 11.28 -9.91
C THR A 75 -7.88 10.10 -10.07
N GLN A 76 -6.62 10.26 -9.64
CA GLN A 76 -5.63 9.18 -9.64
C GLN A 76 -6.11 7.98 -8.81
N SER A 77 -6.58 8.24 -7.59
CA SER A 77 -7.05 7.19 -6.67
C SER A 77 -8.20 6.39 -7.27
N HIS A 78 -9.17 7.07 -7.90
CA HIS A 78 -10.29 6.44 -8.60
C HIS A 78 -9.84 5.58 -9.79
N LEU A 79 -8.98 6.13 -10.66
CA LEU A 79 -8.45 5.42 -11.83
C LEU A 79 -7.61 4.21 -11.41
N PHE A 80 -6.76 4.36 -10.39
CA PHE A 80 -5.96 3.27 -9.88
C PHE A 80 -6.82 2.14 -9.29
N ALA A 81 -7.87 2.50 -8.54
CA ALA A 81 -8.82 1.52 -8.02
C ALA A 81 -9.54 0.76 -9.14
N ALA A 82 -9.94 1.45 -10.22
CA ALA A 82 -10.54 0.81 -11.39
C ALA A 82 -9.57 -0.16 -12.07
N MET A 83 -8.32 0.24 -12.30
CA MET A 83 -7.29 -0.62 -12.88
C MET A 83 -7.02 -1.87 -12.03
N LEU A 84 -6.96 -1.72 -10.70
CA LEU A 84 -6.79 -2.85 -9.78
C LEU A 84 -8.01 -3.80 -9.79
N ALA A 85 -9.21 -3.29 -10.04
CA ALA A 85 -10.42 -4.10 -10.12
C ALA A 85 -10.50 -4.97 -11.38
N GLU A 86 -9.86 -4.54 -12.49
CA GLU A 86 -9.76 -5.30 -13.73
C GLU A 86 -8.79 -6.48 -13.64
N GLY A 87 -7.76 -6.36 -12.82
CA GLY A 87 -6.79 -7.43 -12.60
C GLY A 87 -5.70 -7.03 -11.60
N LEU A 88 -5.37 -7.95 -10.71
CA LEU A 88 -4.33 -7.75 -9.70
C LEU A 88 -3.13 -8.64 -10.01
N PRO A 89 -2.03 -8.09 -10.53
CA PRO A 89 -0.79 -8.85 -10.73
C PRO A 89 -0.14 -9.12 -9.36
N LEU A 90 -0.46 -10.27 -8.77
CA LEU A 90 0.11 -10.65 -7.48
C LEU A 90 1.60 -10.95 -7.61
N ARG A 91 2.37 -10.55 -6.62
CA ARG A 91 3.78 -10.97 -6.53
C ARG A 91 3.91 -12.48 -6.52
N PRO A 92 4.93 -13.05 -7.18
CA PRO A 92 5.21 -14.48 -7.12
C PRO A 92 5.26 -14.96 -5.67
N GLY A 93 4.60 -16.07 -5.38
CA GLY A 93 4.56 -16.66 -4.04
C GLY A 93 3.58 -16.02 -3.04
N VAL A 94 3.12 -14.78 -3.22
CA VAL A 94 2.16 -14.14 -2.29
C VAL A 94 0.85 -14.93 -2.24
N ALA A 95 0.36 -15.39 -3.39
CA ALA A 95 -0.83 -16.23 -3.44
C ALA A 95 -0.67 -17.49 -2.59
N ALA A 96 0.43 -18.21 -2.79
CA ALA A 96 0.74 -19.42 -2.03
C ALA A 96 0.92 -19.13 -0.53
N ALA A 97 1.60 -18.03 -0.19
CA ALA A 97 1.84 -17.64 1.20
C ALA A 97 0.54 -17.35 1.95
N ILE A 98 -0.41 -16.62 1.33
CA ILE A 98 -1.71 -16.33 1.95
C ILE A 98 -2.54 -17.63 2.10
N MET A 99 -2.53 -18.51 1.10
CA MET A 99 -3.23 -19.79 1.21
C MET A 99 -2.62 -20.68 2.30
N ALA A 100 -1.29 -20.72 2.40
CA ALA A 100 -0.60 -21.45 3.46
C ALA A 100 -0.89 -20.87 4.86
N ALA A 101 -0.94 -19.54 4.98
CA ALA A 101 -1.31 -18.86 6.21
C ALA A 101 -2.75 -19.20 6.63
N ALA A 102 -3.70 -19.15 5.69
CA ALA A 102 -5.09 -19.54 5.93
C ALA A 102 -5.20 -21.02 6.39
N GLY A 103 -4.48 -21.93 5.73
CA GLY A 103 -4.43 -23.34 6.12
C GLY A 103 -3.87 -23.58 7.52
N ARG A 104 -3.00 -22.68 8.00
CA ARG A 104 -2.43 -22.70 9.36
C ARG A 104 -3.21 -21.84 10.36
N ARG A 105 -4.32 -21.26 9.95
CA ARG A 105 -5.16 -20.33 10.74
C ARG A 105 -4.38 -19.10 11.25
N LEU A 106 -3.37 -18.65 10.51
CA LEU A 106 -2.69 -17.40 10.82
C LEU A 106 -3.62 -16.23 10.48
N LYS A 107 -3.57 -15.19 11.30
CA LYS A 107 -4.23 -13.92 11.02
C LYS A 107 -3.52 -13.19 9.88
N LEU A 108 -4.29 -12.59 8.98
CA LEU A 108 -3.78 -11.79 7.88
C LEU A 108 -4.17 -10.33 8.06
N GLY A 109 -3.19 -9.44 8.00
CA GLY A 109 -3.43 -8.00 8.08
C GLY A 109 -2.83 -7.25 6.90
N LEU A 110 -3.45 -6.13 6.56
CA LEU A 110 -2.92 -5.14 5.64
C LEU A 110 -2.75 -3.82 6.36
N VAL A 111 -1.57 -3.23 6.23
CA VAL A 111 -1.24 -1.88 6.69
C VAL A 111 -0.89 -1.05 5.47
N SER A 112 -1.65 0.00 5.15
CA SER A 112 -1.43 0.79 3.94
C SER A 112 -1.57 2.28 4.18
N ARG A 113 -0.60 3.06 3.68
CA ARG A 113 -0.67 4.52 3.61
C ARG A 113 -1.37 5.04 2.34
N SER A 114 -1.76 4.15 1.44
CA SER A 114 -2.49 4.50 0.24
C SER A 114 -3.91 4.95 0.57
N ALA A 115 -4.51 5.72 -0.33
CA ALA A 115 -5.91 6.10 -0.24
C ALA A 115 -6.82 4.88 -0.09
N THR A 116 -7.93 5.05 0.59
CA THR A 116 -8.84 3.95 0.96
C THR A 116 -9.42 3.22 -0.25
N GLU A 117 -9.73 3.93 -1.32
CA GLU A 117 -10.38 3.36 -2.51
C GLU A 117 -9.52 2.30 -3.23
N PRO A 118 -8.25 2.57 -3.60
CA PRO A 118 -7.36 1.57 -4.18
C PRO A 118 -7.16 0.34 -3.30
N VAL A 119 -7.02 0.54 -1.99
CA VAL A 119 -6.86 -0.57 -1.04
C VAL A 119 -8.10 -1.46 -1.02
N ARG A 120 -9.30 -0.88 -0.98
CA ARG A 120 -10.55 -1.64 -1.02
C ARG A 120 -10.71 -2.41 -2.35
N ALA A 121 -10.33 -1.82 -3.47
CA ALA A 121 -10.35 -2.49 -4.78
C ALA A 121 -9.40 -3.70 -4.77
N MET A 122 -8.18 -3.52 -4.28
CA MET A 122 -7.18 -4.59 -4.13
C MET A 122 -7.68 -5.70 -3.21
N LEU A 123 -8.25 -5.38 -2.05
CA LEU A 123 -8.79 -6.38 -1.12
C LEU A 123 -9.89 -7.22 -1.77
N LYS A 124 -10.82 -6.59 -2.51
CA LYS A 124 -11.87 -7.29 -3.25
C LYS A 124 -11.30 -8.19 -4.35
N ALA A 125 -10.33 -7.69 -5.13
CA ALA A 125 -9.69 -8.48 -6.20
C ALA A 125 -8.93 -9.68 -5.62
N THR A 126 -8.19 -9.48 -4.52
CA THR A 126 -7.45 -10.54 -3.82
C THR A 126 -8.39 -11.61 -3.27
N ALA A 127 -9.50 -11.23 -2.66
CA ALA A 127 -10.49 -12.17 -2.14
C ALA A 127 -11.14 -13.01 -3.25
N ARG A 128 -11.49 -12.39 -4.40
CA ARG A 128 -12.04 -13.09 -5.58
C ARG A 128 -11.06 -14.12 -6.15
N ALA A 129 -9.79 -13.73 -6.30
CA ALA A 129 -8.75 -14.60 -6.86
C ALA A 129 -8.43 -15.83 -6.00
N ARG A 130 -8.93 -15.89 -4.76
CA ARG A 130 -8.55 -16.87 -3.73
C ARG A 130 -9.70 -17.62 -3.08
N GLY A 131 -10.83 -17.68 -3.72
CA GLY A 131 -11.98 -18.42 -3.17
C GLY A 131 -12.49 -17.87 -1.83
N GLY A 132 -12.32 -16.56 -1.60
CA GLY A 132 -12.88 -15.88 -0.44
C GLY A 132 -11.92 -15.69 0.76
N VAL A 133 -10.63 -16.02 0.63
CA VAL A 133 -9.66 -15.71 1.71
C VAL A 133 -9.47 -14.20 1.79
N GLY A 134 -9.90 -13.61 2.90
CA GLY A 134 -9.81 -12.18 3.19
C GLY A 134 -8.71 -11.85 4.20
N PHE A 135 -8.59 -10.57 4.50
CA PHE A 135 -7.76 -10.07 5.60
C PHE A 135 -8.61 -9.93 6.87
N ASP A 136 -8.06 -10.34 8.00
CA ASP A 136 -8.70 -10.19 9.33
C ASP A 136 -8.71 -8.73 9.78
N VAL A 137 -7.71 -7.94 9.35
CA VAL A 137 -7.58 -6.50 9.65
C VAL A 137 -7.01 -5.74 8.47
N ALA A 138 -7.49 -4.52 8.26
CA ALA A 138 -6.90 -3.55 7.34
C ALA A 138 -6.82 -2.19 8.03
N ILE A 139 -5.60 -1.69 8.22
CA ILE A 139 -5.32 -0.35 8.74
C ILE A 139 -4.94 0.53 7.55
N LEU A 140 -5.74 1.54 7.30
CA LEU A 140 -5.63 2.41 6.14
C LEU A 140 -5.18 3.81 6.57
N ARG A 141 -4.84 4.65 5.59
CA ARG A 141 -4.37 6.02 5.85
C ARG A 141 -5.30 6.81 6.77
N ASP A 142 -6.61 6.68 6.56
CA ASP A 142 -7.62 7.46 7.28
C ASP A 142 -7.79 7.01 8.75
N ASP A 143 -7.24 5.85 9.12
CA ASP A 143 -7.25 5.32 10.48
C ASP A 143 -6.07 5.83 11.33
N LEU A 144 -5.12 6.59 10.72
CA LEU A 144 -3.84 6.92 11.30
C LEU A 144 -3.70 8.41 11.60
N LEU A 145 -3.15 8.72 12.77
CA LEU A 145 -2.66 10.04 13.12
C LEU A 145 -1.23 10.27 12.57
N HIS A 146 -0.42 9.22 12.57
CA HIS A 146 0.97 9.28 12.12
C HIS A 146 1.24 8.21 11.05
N LEU A 147 1.76 8.64 9.91
CA LEU A 147 2.15 7.74 8.82
C LEU A 147 3.51 7.06 9.09
N PRO A 148 3.82 5.92 8.43
CA PRO A 148 5.15 5.33 8.47
C PRO A 148 6.26 6.36 8.14
N PRO A 149 7.38 6.35 8.89
CA PRO A 149 7.91 5.24 9.70
C PRO A 149 7.38 5.13 11.13
N HIS A 150 6.36 5.89 11.54
CA HIS A 150 5.77 5.75 12.86
C HIS A 150 5.11 4.36 13.03
N PRO A 151 5.26 3.67 14.20
CA PRO A 151 4.79 2.30 14.39
C PRO A 151 3.27 2.15 14.56
N GLU A 152 2.52 3.24 14.68
CA GLU A 152 1.08 3.29 15.00
C GLU A 152 0.26 2.29 14.19
N ALA A 153 0.45 2.25 12.88
CA ALA A 153 -0.32 1.39 11.99
C ALA A 153 -0.19 -0.10 12.31
N TYR A 154 1.03 -0.54 12.62
CA TYR A 154 1.29 -1.93 13.00
C TYR A 154 0.80 -2.23 14.41
N GLN A 155 0.95 -1.28 15.35
CA GLN A 155 0.43 -1.41 16.71
C GLN A 155 -1.11 -1.54 16.71
N LEU A 156 -1.81 -0.73 15.91
CA LEU A 156 -3.26 -0.82 15.75
C LEU A 156 -3.67 -2.17 15.13
N ALA A 157 -2.96 -2.62 14.09
CA ALA A 157 -3.24 -3.91 13.47
C ALA A 157 -3.11 -5.06 14.48
N LEU A 158 -2.00 -5.11 15.23
CA LEU A 158 -1.76 -6.12 16.26
C LEU A 158 -2.82 -6.10 17.35
N ALA A 159 -3.18 -4.91 17.83
CA ALA A 159 -4.22 -4.74 18.86
C ALA A 159 -5.58 -5.27 18.39
N GLN A 160 -5.97 -4.98 17.13
CA GLN A 160 -7.25 -5.43 16.58
C GLN A 160 -7.33 -6.95 16.40
N ILE A 161 -6.21 -7.60 16.04
CA ILE A 161 -6.20 -9.06 15.86
C ILE A 161 -5.81 -9.82 17.12
N GLY A 162 -5.39 -9.12 18.18
CA GLY A 162 -5.03 -9.73 19.48
C GLY A 162 -3.74 -10.56 19.44
N VAL A 163 -2.76 -10.16 18.63
CA VAL A 163 -1.48 -10.89 18.44
C VAL A 163 -0.31 -10.07 19.00
N LEU A 164 0.61 -10.74 19.68
CA LEU A 164 1.83 -10.09 20.19
C LEU A 164 2.81 -9.79 19.05
N PRO A 165 3.58 -8.68 19.11
CA PRO A 165 4.56 -8.34 18.07
C PRO A 165 5.53 -9.47 17.74
N SER A 166 6.00 -10.19 18.75
CA SER A 166 6.94 -11.31 18.61
C SER A 166 6.36 -12.58 17.96
N ALA A 167 5.01 -12.65 17.81
CA ALA A 167 4.31 -13.72 17.11
C ALA A 167 3.81 -13.27 15.71
N ALA A 168 4.21 -12.09 15.25
CA ALA A 168 3.85 -11.54 13.94
C ALA A 168 5.07 -11.41 13.02
N LEU A 169 4.83 -11.49 11.71
CA LEU A 169 5.79 -11.20 10.64
C LEU A 169 5.21 -10.09 9.76
N ALA A 170 5.98 -9.05 9.50
CA ALA A 170 5.61 -8.02 8.53
C ALA A 170 6.33 -8.26 7.20
N VAL A 171 5.56 -8.30 6.12
CA VAL A 171 6.05 -8.38 4.74
C VAL A 171 5.89 -6.99 4.12
N VAL A 172 7.01 -6.35 3.76
CA VAL A 172 7.05 -4.91 3.44
C VAL A 172 7.72 -4.62 2.09
N ASP A 173 7.30 -3.54 1.45
CA ASP A 173 7.77 -3.07 0.14
C ASP A 173 8.57 -1.77 0.20
N SER A 174 8.78 -1.21 1.38
CA SER A 174 9.47 0.07 1.53
C SER A 174 10.26 0.18 2.84
N ALA A 175 11.32 0.99 2.82
CA ALA A 175 12.14 1.26 4.00
C ALA A 175 11.32 1.90 5.14
N ALA A 176 10.35 2.75 4.83
CA ALA A 176 9.49 3.37 5.84
C ALA A 176 8.58 2.34 6.53
N ALA A 177 7.99 1.41 5.76
CA ALA A 177 7.18 0.32 6.31
C ALA A 177 8.04 -0.63 7.15
N MET A 178 9.27 -0.93 6.72
CA MET A 178 10.22 -1.76 7.47
C MET A 178 10.58 -1.12 8.82
N GLN A 179 10.90 0.17 8.83
CA GLN A 179 11.19 0.91 10.05
C GLN A 179 10.00 0.94 11.02
N ALA A 180 8.79 1.17 10.48
CA ALA A 180 7.57 1.19 11.27
C ALA A 180 7.27 -0.17 11.92
N ALA A 181 7.40 -1.27 11.17
CA ALA A 181 7.20 -2.62 11.69
C ALA A 181 8.26 -3.00 12.75
N ALA A 182 9.53 -2.69 12.49
CA ALA A 182 10.61 -2.91 13.45
C ALA A 182 10.40 -2.10 14.74
N ALA A 183 9.98 -0.84 14.63
CA ALA A 183 9.64 0.00 15.79
C ALA A 183 8.43 -0.51 16.57
N ALA A 184 7.52 -1.25 15.92
CA ALA A 184 6.42 -1.97 16.59
C ALA A 184 6.85 -3.32 17.20
N GLY A 185 8.13 -3.70 17.09
CA GLY A 185 8.65 -4.96 17.62
C GLY A 185 8.37 -6.20 16.77
N ILE A 186 8.03 -6.01 15.48
CA ILE A 186 7.67 -7.09 14.56
C ILE A 186 8.89 -7.48 13.72
N GLY A 187 9.12 -8.79 13.54
CA GLY A 187 10.08 -9.29 12.56
C GLY A 187 9.69 -8.90 11.14
N THR A 188 10.64 -8.49 10.28
CA THR A 188 10.34 -7.97 8.94
C THR A 188 10.96 -8.82 7.84
N LEU A 189 10.23 -8.97 6.74
CA LEU A 189 10.68 -9.49 5.45
C LEU A 189 10.42 -8.43 4.39
N GLY A 190 11.50 -7.88 3.79
CA GLY A 190 11.41 -6.88 2.73
C GLY A 190 11.51 -7.50 1.35
N PHE A 191 10.77 -6.95 0.39
CA PHE A 191 11.07 -7.12 -1.03
C PHE A 191 11.99 -5.99 -1.48
N PRO A 192 13.02 -6.29 -2.28
CA PRO A 192 13.88 -5.27 -2.86
C PRO A 192 13.15 -4.42 -3.89
#